data_3081df4b305f3dbb87eef86fe8a2d8ef
#
_entry.id   3081df4b305f3dbb87eef86fe8a2d8ef
#
_cell.length_a   1.000
_cell.length_b   1.000
_cell.length_c   1.000
_cell.angle_alpha   90.00
_cell.angle_beta   90.00
_cell.angle_gamma   90.00
#
_symmetry.space_group_name_H-M   'P 1'
#
loop_
_entity.id
_entity.type
_entity.pdbx_description
1 polymer ?
#
loop_
_entity_poly.entity_id
_entity_poly.type
_entity_poly.pdbx_seq_one_letter_code
_entity_poly.pdbx_strand_id
1 'polypeptide(L)'
;MSFPTTPEHLEELAAAFQAKSTGEVFAGCVGATDGLHIRTAAPSIHDVLNVLRYFSGSKGCYGLNVQAIADAKFRFVCMSCCSPGSTNDWTAFMSSKMSDAVATLPHGYYILGDAAYPLSDQLLTPYPGKGLDAEYDSFNFHLSQLRVKVEQSFGILVARWGILWRPLRVGFDERPKLIRALFHLHNYCIDEGSTPIGRGEEKEKTRKRRPHTTNDILPDDFRVAKPTGARRSGEVEMRRGIMLSLQRVGQKRPRRNIERNTPR
;
A
#
# COMPACT_ATOMS: atom_id res chain seq x y z
N MET A 1 0.79 16.78 -5.16
CA MET A 1 1.39 15.95 -4.07
C MET A 1 2.82 15.60 -4.49
N SER A 2 3.79 16.08 -3.75
CA SER A 2 5.20 15.74 -3.88
C SER A 2 5.64 15.15 -2.54
N PHE A 3 6.54 14.19 -2.56
CA PHE A 3 7.09 13.61 -1.34
C PHE A 3 7.80 14.71 -0.53
N PRO A 4 7.64 14.78 0.81
CA PRO A 4 8.28 15.78 1.63
C PRO A 4 9.80 15.58 1.66
N THR A 5 10.53 16.68 1.58
CA THR A 5 12.00 16.68 1.55
C THR A 5 12.61 17.49 2.68
N THR A 6 11.81 18.26 3.43
CA THR A 6 12.33 19.05 4.55
C THR A 6 12.46 18.21 5.81
N PRO A 7 13.53 18.37 6.60
CA PRO A 7 13.74 17.61 7.83
C PRO A 7 12.57 17.68 8.79
N GLU A 8 11.98 18.87 9.00
CA GLU A 8 10.88 19.09 9.92
C GLU A 8 9.64 18.26 9.54
N HIS A 9 9.33 18.19 8.24
CA HIS A 9 8.19 17.42 7.76
C HIS A 9 8.45 15.92 7.85
N LEU A 10 9.69 15.46 7.60
CA LEU A 10 10.04 14.04 7.79
C LEU A 10 9.97 13.63 9.26
N GLU A 11 10.40 14.49 10.19
CA GLU A 11 10.28 14.27 11.62
C GLU A 11 8.82 14.19 12.07
N GLU A 12 7.93 15.07 11.56
CA GLU A 12 6.50 15.01 11.87
C GLU A 12 5.89 13.67 11.42
N LEU A 13 6.19 13.22 10.19
CA LEU A 13 5.70 11.94 9.67
C LEU A 13 6.24 10.77 10.49
N ALA A 14 7.53 10.78 10.81
CA ALA A 14 8.17 9.74 11.59
C ALA A 14 7.60 9.64 13.00
N ALA A 15 7.44 10.75 13.70
CA ALA A 15 6.82 10.80 15.02
C ALA A 15 5.39 10.26 15.01
N ALA A 16 4.62 10.58 13.97
CA ALA A 16 3.25 10.08 13.83
C ALA A 16 3.17 8.55 13.62
N PHE A 17 4.11 7.96 12.87
CA PHE A 17 4.20 6.50 12.71
C PHE A 17 4.74 5.83 13.99
N GLN A 18 5.78 6.40 14.60
CA GLN A 18 6.36 5.89 15.83
C GLN A 18 5.32 5.78 16.92
N ALA A 19 4.52 6.81 17.16
CA ALA A 19 3.42 6.82 18.12
C ALA A 19 2.32 5.76 17.83
N LYS A 20 2.21 5.27 16.60
CA LYS A 20 1.27 4.19 16.22
C LYS A 20 1.92 2.81 16.25
N SER A 21 3.23 2.74 16.37
CA SER A 21 3.96 1.47 16.41
C SER A 21 3.96 0.90 17.83
N THR A 22 3.84 -0.41 17.94
CA THR A 22 3.92 -1.10 19.23
C THR A 22 5.33 -0.90 19.83
N GLY A 23 5.38 -0.39 21.05
CA GLY A 23 6.65 -0.09 21.74
C GLY A 23 7.48 1.00 21.07
N GLU A 24 6.88 1.81 20.19
CA GLU A 24 7.51 2.93 19.50
C GLU A 24 8.79 2.58 18.73
N VAL A 25 8.93 1.32 18.31
CA VAL A 25 10.20 0.80 17.74
C VAL A 25 10.42 1.14 16.26
N PHE A 26 9.36 1.54 15.53
CA PHE A 26 9.48 1.93 14.11
C PHE A 26 9.81 3.42 13.98
N ALA A 27 10.87 3.85 14.68
CA ALA A 27 11.40 5.21 14.54
C ALA A 27 11.93 5.43 13.12
N GLY A 28 11.69 6.65 12.58
CA GLY A 28 12.11 7.00 11.22
C GLY A 28 11.17 6.51 10.09
N CYS A 29 10.10 5.80 10.39
CA CYS A 29 9.09 5.44 9.39
C CYS A 29 8.29 6.68 8.97
N VAL A 30 8.36 7.07 7.69
CA VAL A 30 7.68 8.28 7.16
C VAL A 30 6.50 7.96 6.25
N GLY A 31 6.19 6.69 6.00
CA GLY A 31 5.08 6.31 5.14
C GLY A 31 4.93 4.81 4.96
N ALA A 32 3.80 4.42 4.39
CA ALA A 32 3.58 3.07 3.89
C ALA A 32 3.12 3.13 2.43
N THR A 33 3.68 2.27 1.57
CA THR A 33 3.36 2.21 0.15
C THR A 33 2.55 0.98 -0.20
N ASP A 34 1.62 1.14 -1.15
CA ASP A 34 0.86 0.03 -1.75
C ASP A 34 0.28 0.45 -3.10
N GLY A 35 -0.21 -0.53 -3.87
CA GLY A 35 -0.85 -0.34 -5.16
C GLY A 35 -2.37 -0.44 -5.09
N LEU A 36 -3.07 0.47 -5.76
CA LEU A 36 -4.52 0.42 -5.97
C LEU A 36 -4.84 0.27 -7.46
N HIS A 37 -5.53 -0.81 -7.81
CA HIS A 37 -6.06 -0.96 -9.16
C HIS A 37 -7.38 -0.19 -9.30
N ILE A 38 -7.36 0.91 -10.06
CA ILE A 38 -8.56 1.70 -10.37
C ILE A 38 -9.13 1.25 -11.72
N ARG A 39 -10.34 0.70 -11.68
CA ARG A 39 -11.03 0.22 -12.88
C ARG A 39 -11.37 1.36 -13.83
N THR A 40 -11.17 1.14 -15.12
CA THR A 40 -11.52 2.09 -16.18
C THR A 40 -12.25 1.35 -17.31
N ALA A 41 -12.95 2.11 -18.17
CA ALA A 41 -13.32 1.58 -19.47
C ALA A 41 -12.05 1.16 -20.24
N ALA A 42 -12.17 0.17 -21.11
CA ALA A 42 -11.06 -0.17 -22.02
C ALA A 42 -10.64 1.08 -22.80
N PRO A 43 -9.34 1.38 -22.91
CA PRO A 43 -8.89 2.43 -23.83
C PRO A 43 -9.18 2.00 -25.27
N SER A 44 -9.32 2.95 -26.18
CA SER A 44 -9.42 2.67 -27.61
C SER A 44 -8.03 2.45 -28.22
N ILE A 45 -8.00 1.90 -29.42
CA ILE A 45 -6.76 1.79 -30.23
C ILE A 45 -6.20 3.17 -30.63
N HIS A 46 -7.03 4.21 -30.59
CA HIS A 46 -6.62 5.59 -30.84
C HIS A 46 -6.00 6.24 -29.60
N ASP A 47 -6.32 5.76 -28.41
CA ASP A 47 -5.76 6.27 -27.14
C ASP A 47 -4.37 5.67 -26.89
N VAL A 48 -4.18 4.36 -27.22
CA VAL A 48 -2.95 3.62 -26.88
C VAL A 48 -2.62 2.57 -27.91
N LEU A 49 -1.33 2.35 -28.17
CA LEU A 49 -0.85 1.34 -29.11
C LEU A 49 -1.17 -0.12 -28.67
N ASN A 50 -1.23 -0.37 -27.37
CA ASN A 50 -1.49 -1.69 -26.82
C ASN A 50 -2.54 -1.65 -25.71
N VAL A 51 -3.79 -1.87 -26.10
CA VAL A 51 -4.97 -1.88 -25.22
C VAL A 51 -4.86 -2.95 -24.13
N LEU A 52 -4.31 -4.14 -24.46
CA LEU A 52 -4.23 -5.25 -23.52
C LEU A 52 -3.32 -4.97 -22.31
N ARG A 53 -2.38 -4.05 -22.43
CA ARG A 53 -1.56 -3.61 -21.28
C ARG A 53 -2.41 -3.02 -20.14
N TYR A 54 -3.60 -2.53 -20.43
CA TYR A 54 -4.52 -1.97 -19.42
C TYR A 54 -5.42 -3.03 -18.78
N PHE A 55 -5.45 -4.26 -19.31
CA PHE A 55 -6.21 -5.36 -18.72
C PHE A 55 -5.37 -6.06 -17.63
N SER A 56 -5.89 -6.05 -16.41
CA SER A 56 -5.30 -6.80 -15.28
C SER A 56 -5.88 -8.20 -15.25
N GLY A 57 -5.08 -9.20 -15.55
CA GLY A 57 -5.49 -10.60 -15.49
C GLY A 57 -5.92 -11.03 -14.08
N SER A 58 -5.21 -10.53 -13.04
CA SER A 58 -5.53 -10.84 -11.63
C SER A 58 -6.83 -10.19 -11.14
N LYS A 59 -7.25 -9.05 -11.74
CA LYS A 59 -8.48 -8.32 -11.38
C LYS A 59 -9.61 -8.57 -12.39
N GLY A 60 -9.34 -9.20 -13.52
CA GLY A 60 -10.32 -9.50 -14.58
C GLY A 60 -10.91 -8.25 -15.24
N CYS A 61 -10.23 -7.11 -15.23
CA CYS A 61 -10.77 -5.87 -15.77
C CYS A 61 -9.69 -4.89 -16.23
N TYR A 62 -10.11 -3.95 -17.08
CA TYR A 62 -9.25 -2.83 -17.50
C TYR A 62 -9.11 -1.81 -16.37
N GLY A 63 -7.92 -1.20 -16.27
CA GLY A 63 -7.66 -0.18 -15.27
C GLY A 63 -6.27 0.41 -15.33
N LEU A 64 -5.99 1.19 -14.28
CA LEU A 64 -4.67 1.77 -14.00
C LEU A 64 -4.16 1.23 -12.68
N ASN A 65 -2.88 0.91 -12.62
CA ASN A 65 -2.19 0.64 -11.37
C ASN A 65 -1.74 1.98 -10.78
N VAL A 66 -2.33 2.37 -9.66
CA VAL A 66 -2.03 3.60 -8.94
C VAL A 66 -1.20 3.27 -7.72
N GLN A 67 0.02 3.74 -7.69
CA GLN A 67 0.91 3.61 -6.54
C GLN A 67 0.75 4.82 -5.63
N ALA A 68 0.72 4.62 -4.30
CA ALA A 68 0.69 5.73 -3.36
C ALA A 68 1.42 5.41 -2.06
N ILE A 69 1.91 6.47 -1.41
CA ILE A 69 2.45 6.43 -0.06
C ILE A 69 1.48 7.19 0.83
N ALA A 70 1.04 6.57 1.93
CA ALA A 70 0.19 7.20 2.94
C ALA A 70 0.91 7.37 4.27
N ASP A 71 0.52 8.41 5.02
CA ASP A 71 1.00 8.68 6.37
C ASP A 71 0.18 7.92 7.46
N ALA A 72 0.57 8.11 8.71
CA ALA A 72 -0.10 7.51 9.86
C ALA A 72 -1.51 8.10 10.14
N LYS A 73 -1.84 9.24 9.51
CA LYS A 73 -3.13 9.95 9.60
C LYS A 73 -4.05 9.67 8.42
N PHE A 74 -3.71 8.68 7.57
CA PHE A 74 -4.43 8.28 6.35
C PHE A 74 -4.39 9.28 5.19
N ARG A 75 -3.50 10.26 5.21
CA ARG A 75 -3.28 11.19 4.10
C ARG A 75 -2.34 10.56 3.08
N PHE A 76 -2.56 10.83 1.82
CA PHE A 76 -1.60 10.45 0.79
C PHE A 76 -0.48 11.48 0.69
N VAL A 77 0.73 11.06 0.99
CA VAL A 77 1.94 11.88 0.90
C VAL A 77 2.36 12.06 -0.56
N CYS A 78 2.34 10.97 -1.31
CA CYS A 78 2.72 10.95 -2.71
C CYS A 78 1.89 9.91 -3.48
N MET A 79 1.73 10.11 -4.79
CA MET A 79 1.03 9.15 -5.64
C MET A 79 1.52 9.19 -7.08
N SER A 80 1.41 8.09 -7.78
CA SER A 80 1.66 7.94 -9.22
C SER A 80 0.52 7.13 -9.87
N CYS A 81 0.00 7.61 -10.99
CA CYS A 81 -1.08 6.95 -11.74
C CYS A 81 -0.72 6.80 -13.24
N CYS A 82 0.53 6.49 -13.52
CA CYS A 82 1.05 6.40 -14.90
C CYS A 82 1.10 4.97 -15.44
N SER A 83 0.87 3.95 -14.60
CA SER A 83 1.06 2.56 -14.98
C SER A 83 -0.22 1.89 -15.47
N PRO A 84 -0.16 1.15 -16.57
CA PRO A 84 -1.26 0.31 -17.06
C PRO A 84 -1.66 -0.76 -16.04
N GLY A 85 -2.91 -1.21 -16.06
CA GLY A 85 -3.48 -2.15 -15.09
C GLY A 85 -2.84 -3.53 -15.02
N SER A 86 -2.13 -3.98 -16.07
CA SER A 86 -1.37 -5.23 -16.04
C SER A 86 -0.01 -5.12 -15.37
N THR A 87 0.46 -3.89 -15.10
CA THR A 87 1.77 -3.65 -14.47
C THR A 87 1.70 -4.11 -13.00
N ASN A 88 2.65 -4.91 -12.56
CA ASN A 88 2.76 -5.29 -11.15
C ASN A 88 3.23 -4.10 -10.29
N ASP A 89 3.00 -4.18 -8.98
CA ASP A 89 3.24 -3.06 -8.06
C ASP A 89 4.72 -2.65 -8.01
N TRP A 90 5.64 -3.62 -8.02
CA TRP A 90 7.07 -3.32 -8.06
C TRP A 90 7.47 -2.51 -9.30
N THR A 91 7.06 -2.98 -10.50
CA THR A 91 7.39 -2.28 -11.75
C THR A 91 6.72 -0.91 -11.80
N ALA A 92 5.47 -0.79 -11.34
CA ALA A 92 4.75 0.47 -11.29
C ALA A 92 5.42 1.48 -10.35
N PHE A 93 5.89 1.01 -9.18
CA PHE A 93 6.64 1.83 -8.24
C PHE A 93 7.98 2.27 -8.81
N MET A 94 8.81 1.33 -9.29
CA MET A 94 10.16 1.59 -9.79
C MET A 94 10.19 2.49 -11.04
N SER A 95 9.13 2.47 -11.87
CA SER A 95 9.01 3.36 -13.03
C SER A 95 8.44 4.73 -12.69
N SER A 96 8.15 5.01 -11.43
CA SER A 96 7.56 6.26 -10.97
C SER A 96 8.61 7.17 -10.32
N LYS A 97 8.37 8.48 -10.36
CA LYS A 97 9.18 9.46 -9.60
C LYS A 97 9.10 9.26 -8.08
N MET A 98 8.18 8.40 -7.60
CA MET A 98 8.11 8.06 -6.18
C MET A 98 9.31 7.24 -5.74
N SER A 99 9.79 6.30 -6.56
CA SER A 99 10.97 5.49 -6.25
C SER A 99 12.21 6.37 -6.12
N ASP A 100 12.36 7.36 -7.00
CA ASP A 100 13.48 8.31 -6.95
C ASP A 100 13.42 9.14 -5.66
N ALA A 101 12.24 9.66 -5.32
CA ALA A 101 12.04 10.44 -4.10
C ALA A 101 12.31 9.62 -2.82
N VAL A 102 11.89 8.35 -2.78
CA VAL A 102 12.18 7.45 -1.66
C VAL A 102 13.67 7.14 -1.56
N ALA A 103 14.34 6.91 -2.69
CA ALA A 103 15.78 6.64 -2.72
C ALA A 103 16.64 7.81 -2.20
N THR A 104 16.11 9.03 -2.23
CA THR A 104 16.79 10.24 -1.72
C THR A 104 16.50 10.54 -0.25
N LEU A 105 15.72 9.70 0.45
CA LEU A 105 15.48 9.86 1.88
C LEU A 105 16.80 9.87 2.66
N PRO A 106 16.96 10.80 3.62
CA PRO A 106 18.12 10.82 4.50
C PRO A 106 18.25 9.51 5.28
N HIS A 107 19.46 9.18 5.67
CA HIS A 107 19.72 8.01 6.51
C HIS A 107 18.86 8.05 7.79
N GLY A 108 18.27 6.91 8.13
CA GLY A 108 17.36 6.79 9.27
C GLY A 108 15.88 6.94 8.94
N TYR A 109 15.53 7.49 7.77
CA TYR A 109 14.15 7.57 7.29
C TYR A 109 13.85 6.48 6.26
N TYR A 110 12.67 5.89 6.34
CA TYR A 110 12.23 4.83 5.44
C TYR A 110 10.71 4.76 5.33
N ILE A 111 10.23 4.06 4.31
CA ILE A 111 8.82 3.69 4.15
C ILE A 111 8.65 2.18 4.27
N LEU A 112 7.41 1.73 4.49
CA LEU A 112 7.04 0.32 4.57
C LEU A 112 6.36 -0.12 3.28
N GLY A 113 6.74 -1.28 2.75
CA GLY A 113 6.09 -1.94 1.62
C GLY A 113 5.74 -3.39 1.93
N ASP A 114 4.95 -4.02 1.05
CA ASP A 114 4.69 -5.46 1.13
C ASP A 114 5.85 -6.26 0.50
N ALA A 115 5.73 -7.58 0.46
CA ALA A 115 6.75 -8.47 -0.09
C ALA A 115 6.94 -8.35 -1.61
N ALA A 116 6.09 -7.61 -2.31
CA ALA A 116 6.23 -7.37 -3.74
C ALA A 116 7.24 -6.26 -4.05
N TYR A 117 7.52 -5.38 -3.08
CA TYR A 117 8.47 -4.27 -3.26
C TYR A 117 9.91 -4.71 -2.98
N PRO A 118 10.92 -4.01 -3.57
CA PRO A 118 12.33 -4.28 -3.31
C PRO A 118 12.71 -3.82 -1.90
N LEU A 119 13.44 -4.65 -1.19
CA LEU A 119 14.05 -4.25 0.08
C LEU A 119 15.22 -3.29 -0.18
N SER A 120 15.24 -2.17 0.53
CA SER A 120 16.35 -1.22 0.59
C SER A 120 16.42 -0.55 1.97
N ASP A 121 17.43 0.29 2.21
CA ASP A 121 17.54 1.05 3.46
C ASP A 121 16.35 2.02 3.64
N GLN A 122 15.79 2.52 2.53
CA GLN A 122 14.67 3.46 2.52
C GLN A 122 13.31 2.80 2.28
N LEU A 123 13.25 1.49 1.98
CA LEU A 123 12.01 0.75 1.79
C LEU A 123 12.09 -0.61 2.46
N LEU A 124 11.46 -0.75 3.62
CA LEU A 124 11.47 -1.98 4.39
C LEU A 124 10.28 -2.87 4.03
N THR A 125 10.59 -4.13 3.81
CA THR A 125 9.61 -5.18 3.47
C THR A 125 9.68 -6.33 4.47
N PRO A 126 8.63 -7.16 4.57
CA PRO A 126 8.65 -8.30 5.49
C PRO A 126 9.75 -9.30 5.13
N TYR A 127 10.22 -10.04 6.13
CA TYR A 127 11.08 -11.20 5.92
C TYR A 127 10.34 -12.26 5.10
N PRO A 128 10.99 -12.83 4.09
CA PRO A 128 10.38 -13.82 3.21
C PRO A 128 10.30 -15.19 3.87
N GLY A 129 9.31 -15.98 3.48
CA GLY A 129 9.18 -17.37 3.89
C GLY A 129 7.90 -17.66 4.68
N LYS A 130 7.69 -18.94 4.99
CA LYS A 130 6.66 -19.46 5.88
C LYS A 130 7.33 -20.15 7.05
N GLY A 131 6.68 -20.21 8.23
CA GLY A 131 7.24 -20.86 9.41
C GLY A 131 8.51 -20.15 9.91
N LEU A 132 8.52 -18.84 9.88
CA LEU A 132 9.64 -18.03 10.35
C LEU A 132 9.84 -18.19 11.86
N ASP A 133 11.09 -18.02 12.31
CA ASP A 133 11.41 -17.91 13.73
C ASP A 133 10.60 -16.76 14.36
N ALA A 134 10.35 -16.90 15.67
CA ALA A 134 9.46 -16.00 16.41
C ALA A 134 9.83 -14.51 16.25
N GLU A 135 11.10 -14.20 16.05
CA GLU A 135 11.63 -12.86 15.89
C GLU A 135 11.24 -12.25 14.54
N TYR A 136 11.45 -12.99 13.47
CA TYR A 136 11.10 -12.59 12.11
C TYR A 136 9.57 -12.52 11.94
N ASP A 137 8.83 -13.48 12.51
CA ASP A 137 7.37 -13.46 12.50
C ASP A 137 6.82 -12.26 13.29
N SER A 138 7.43 -11.93 14.43
CA SER A 138 7.07 -10.73 15.21
C SER A 138 7.31 -9.45 14.42
N PHE A 139 8.47 -9.31 13.76
CA PHE A 139 8.74 -8.16 12.91
C PHE A 139 7.70 -8.03 11.79
N ASN A 140 7.43 -9.11 11.06
CA ASN A 140 6.44 -9.13 9.97
C ASN A 140 5.05 -8.75 10.46
N PHE A 141 4.65 -9.20 11.64
CA PHE A 141 3.38 -8.86 12.26
C PHE A 141 3.27 -7.36 12.53
N HIS A 142 4.26 -6.76 13.22
CA HIS A 142 4.23 -5.35 13.58
C HIS A 142 4.40 -4.43 12.35
N LEU A 143 5.24 -4.81 11.38
CA LEU A 143 5.32 -4.11 10.10
C LEU A 143 3.97 -4.10 9.37
N SER A 144 3.28 -5.25 9.31
CA SER A 144 1.97 -5.37 8.67
C SER A 144 0.91 -4.49 9.34
N GLN A 145 0.94 -4.35 10.67
CA GLN A 145 0.02 -3.47 11.40
C GLN A 145 0.17 -1.99 11.00
N LEU A 146 1.39 -1.54 10.75
CA LEU A 146 1.65 -0.19 10.29
C LEU A 146 1.32 -0.02 8.80
N ARG A 147 1.68 -1.01 7.97
CA ARG A 147 1.39 -0.98 6.54
C ARG A 147 -0.11 -0.94 6.22
N VAL A 148 -0.96 -1.52 7.08
CA VAL A 148 -2.42 -1.42 6.95
C VAL A 148 -2.91 0.04 6.82
N LYS A 149 -2.13 1.05 7.22
CA LYS A 149 -2.51 2.47 7.06
C LYS A 149 -2.77 2.85 5.61
N VAL A 150 -1.92 2.44 4.66
CA VAL A 150 -2.13 2.74 3.24
C VAL A 150 -3.35 2.00 2.68
N GLU A 151 -3.58 0.75 3.08
CA GLU A 151 -4.79 0.00 2.70
C GLU A 151 -6.07 0.69 3.23
N GLN A 152 -6.02 1.17 4.47
CA GLN A 152 -7.11 1.93 5.07
C GLN A 152 -7.33 3.27 4.36
N SER A 153 -6.26 3.96 3.97
CA SER A 153 -6.35 5.20 3.19
C SER A 153 -7.05 4.97 1.86
N PHE A 154 -6.70 3.91 1.13
CA PHE A 154 -7.41 3.52 -0.09
C PHE A 154 -8.87 3.15 0.19
N GLY A 155 -9.14 2.42 1.26
CA GLY A 155 -10.51 2.11 1.68
C GLY A 155 -11.35 3.37 1.93
N ILE A 156 -10.80 4.37 2.61
CA ILE A 156 -11.44 5.66 2.86
C ILE A 156 -11.65 6.43 1.55
N LEU A 157 -10.63 6.48 0.67
CA LEU A 157 -10.72 7.12 -0.64
C LEU A 157 -11.87 6.55 -1.46
N VAL A 158 -11.90 5.22 -1.62
CA VAL A 158 -12.92 4.53 -2.42
C VAL A 158 -14.31 4.65 -1.79
N ALA A 159 -14.42 4.56 -0.44
CA ALA A 159 -15.68 4.73 0.25
C ALA A 159 -16.27 6.16 0.10
N ARG A 160 -15.39 7.17 0.12
CA ARG A 160 -15.78 8.58 -0.04
C ARG A 160 -16.21 8.92 -1.45
N TRP A 161 -15.49 8.42 -2.44
CA TRP A 161 -15.71 8.76 -3.83
C TRP A 161 -16.35 7.61 -4.61
N GLY A 162 -17.68 7.54 -4.61
CA GLY A 162 -18.45 6.48 -5.26
C GLY A 162 -18.17 6.31 -6.76
N ILE A 163 -17.60 7.33 -7.42
CA ILE A 163 -17.16 7.21 -8.82
C ILE A 163 -16.13 6.09 -9.01
N LEU A 164 -15.36 5.75 -7.97
CA LEU A 164 -14.36 4.67 -7.99
C LEU A 164 -14.97 3.27 -7.84
N TRP A 165 -16.26 3.16 -7.55
CA TRP A 165 -16.95 1.87 -7.45
C TRP A 165 -17.23 1.24 -8.81
N ARG A 166 -17.21 2.04 -9.86
CA ARG A 166 -17.47 1.63 -11.23
C ARG A 166 -16.27 1.95 -12.12
N PRO A 167 -16.14 1.30 -13.29
CA PRO A 167 -15.10 1.68 -14.25
C PRO A 167 -15.23 3.15 -14.66
N LEU A 168 -14.13 3.90 -14.53
CA LEU A 168 -14.08 5.29 -14.98
C LEU A 168 -14.31 5.36 -16.50
N ARG A 169 -15.30 6.15 -16.92
CA ARG A 169 -15.71 6.33 -18.33
C ARG A 169 -15.29 7.66 -18.94
N VAL A 170 -14.51 8.46 -18.19
CA VAL A 170 -13.92 9.71 -18.70
C VAL A 170 -12.89 9.43 -19.79
N GLY A 171 -12.61 10.43 -20.64
CA GLY A 171 -11.58 10.33 -21.67
C GLY A 171 -10.26 9.82 -21.12
N PHE A 172 -9.49 9.15 -21.98
CA PHE A 172 -8.28 8.45 -21.54
C PHE A 172 -7.30 9.39 -20.82
N ASP A 173 -7.01 10.55 -21.38
CA ASP A 173 -6.09 11.55 -20.82
C ASP A 173 -6.62 12.25 -19.56
N GLU A 174 -7.93 12.19 -19.33
CA GLU A 174 -8.58 12.79 -18.15
C GLU A 174 -8.54 11.86 -16.94
N ARG A 175 -8.34 10.55 -17.13
CA ARG A 175 -8.32 9.56 -16.04
C ARG A 175 -7.27 9.86 -14.97
N PRO A 176 -5.99 10.09 -15.33
CA PRO A 176 -4.98 10.45 -14.34
C PRO A 176 -5.26 11.77 -13.62
N LYS A 177 -5.83 12.76 -14.33
CA LYS A 177 -6.19 14.05 -13.75
C LYS A 177 -7.31 13.89 -12.71
N LEU A 178 -8.37 13.15 -13.06
CA LEU A 178 -9.47 12.85 -12.15
C LEU A 178 -8.96 12.10 -10.91
N ILE A 179 -8.20 11.04 -11.09
CA ILE A 179 -7.64 10.26 -9.98
C ILE A 179 -6.82 11.16 -9.06
N ARG A 180 -5.93 11.98 -9.62
CA ARG A 180 -5.12 12.93 -8.84
C ARG A 180 -5.99 13.91 -8.05
N ALA A 181 -7.04 14.45 -8.68
CA ALA A 181 -7.97 15.35 -8.00
C ALA A 181 -8.66 14.68 -6.80
N LEU A 182 -9.07 13.41 -6.94
CA LEU A 182 -9.70 12.65 -5.85
C LEU A 182 -8.73 12.43 -4.67
N PHE A 183 -7.45 12.20 -4.92
CA PHE A 183 -6.43 12.08 -3.89
C PHE A 183 -6.18 13.42 -3.16
N HIS A 184 -6.16 14.54 -3.89
CA HIS A 184 -6.06 15.87 -3.26
C HIS A 184 -7.27 16.18 -2.40
N LEU A 185 -8.47 15.93 -2.92
CA LEU A 185 -9.73 16.13 -2.17
C LEU A 185 -9.82 15.19 -0.96
N HIS A 186 -9.28 13.97 -1.06
CA HIS A 186 -9.19 13.07 0.09
C HIS A 186 -8.37 13.69 1.21
N ASN A 187 -7.17 14.20 0.91
CA ASN A 187 -6.32 14.85 1.90
C ASN A 187 -7.03 16.07 2.51
N TYR A 188 -7.62 16.92 1.69
CA TYR A 188 -8.40 18.06 2.15
C TYR A 188 -9.49 17.63 3.14
N CYS A 189 -10.27 16.60 2.79
CA CYS A 189 -11.31 16.09 3.70
C CYS A 189 -10.74 15.49 5.01
N ILE A 190 -9.55 14.89 4.97
CA ILE A 190 -8.88 14.40 6.20
C ILE A 190 -8.49 15.59 7.07
N ASP A 191 -7.93 16.65 6.49
CA ASP A 191 -7.49 17.87 7.20
C ASP A 191 -8.67 18.59 7.86
N GLU A 192 -9.82 18.67 7.16
CA GLU A 192 -11.07 19.25 7.69
C GLU A 192 -11.79 18.33 8.70
N GLY A 193 -11.19 17.20 9.09
CA GLY A 193 -11.80 16.27 10.04
C GLY A 193 -13.06 15.59 9.52
N SER A 194 -13.31 15.65 8.21
CA SER A 194 -14.49 15.04 7.60
C SER A 194 -14.40 13.53 7.66
N THR A 195 -15.24 12.90 8.50
CA THR A 195 -15.36 11.44 8.51
C THR A 195 -16.04 10.96 7.24
N PRO A 196 -15.61 9.82 6.65
CA PRO A 196 -16.35 9.21 5.56
C PRO A 196 -17.78 8.90 6.00
N ILE A 197 -18.76 9.31 5.21
CA ILE A 197 -20.17 8.98 5.43
C ILE A 197 -20.27 7.44 5.43
N GLY A 198 -20.64 6.83 6.58
CA GLY A 198 -20.87 5.38 6.64
C GLY A 198 -20.27 4.60 7.80
N ARG A 199 -19.60 5.23 8.76
CA ARG A 199 -19.11 4.51 9.96
C ARG A 199 -19.94 4.70 11.22
N GLY A 200 -20.97 5.54 11.22
CA GLY A 200 -21.79 5.85 12.41
C GLY A 200 -22.99 4.94 12.63
N GLU A 201 -23.68 4.49 11.58
CA GLU A 201 -24.99 3.85 11.70
C GLU A 201 -25.15 2.47 11.08
N GLU A 202 -24.16 1.95 10.36
CA GLU A 202 -24.24 0.63 9.68
C GLU A 202 -23.54 -0.52 10.41
N LYS A 203 -23.14 -0.36 11.67
CA LYS A 203 -22.51 -1.48 12.42
C LYS A 203 -23.44 -2.67 12.65
N GLU A 204 -24.74 -2.56 12.43
CA GLU A 204 -25.68 -3.63 12.75
C GLU A 204 -26.35 -4.31 11.53
N LYS A 205 -26.40 -3.68 10.35
CA LYS A 205 -27.12 -4.24 9.20
C LYS A 205 -26.24 -4.81 8.08
N THR A 206 -24.94 -4.53 8.03
CA THR A 206 -24.06 -4.96 6.91
C THR A 206 -23.08 -6.08 7.26
N ARG A 207 -23.27 -6.80 8.36
CA ARG A 207 -22.50 -8.03 8.65
C ARG A 207 -22.72 -9.15 7.60
N LYS A 208 -23.61 -8.93 6.62
CA LYS A 208 -23.95 -9.91 5.55
C LYS A 208 -23.53 -9.50 4.13
N ARG A 209 -22.90 -8.34 3.92
CA ARG A 209 -22.35 -7.98 2.61
C ARG A 209 -20.94 -7.42 2.76
N ARG A 210 -19.98 -8.31 3.07
CA ARG A 210 -18.61 -8.04 2.64
C ARG A 210 -18.64 -7.95 1.12
N PRO A 211 -18.09 -6.90 0.47
CA PRO A 211 -17.72 -7.06 -0.92
C PRO A 211 -16.76 -8.25 -0.92
N HIS A 212 -17.12 -9.30 -1.65
CA HIS A 212 -16.25 -10.43 -1.88
C HIS A 212 -14.91 -9.86 -2.35
N THR A 213 -13.85 -10.10 -1.60
CA THR A 213 -12.51 -10.00 -2.14
C THR A 213 -12.52 -10.92 -3.35
N THR A 214 -12.23 -10.34 -4.52
CA THR A 214 -12.26 -10.99 -5.84
C THR A 214 -11.33 -12.20 -5.97
N ASN A 215 -10.85 -12.76 -4.88
CA ASN A 215 -10.04 -13.97 -4.86
C ASN A 215 -10.85 -15.28 -4.99
N ASP A 216 -12.19 -15.21 -4.91
CA ASP A 216 -13.02 -16.43 -4.88
C ASP A 216 -13.68 -16.79 -6.23
N ILE A 217 -13.41 -16.06 -7.33
CA ILE A 217 -14.13 -16.23 -8.61
C ILE A 217 -13.21 -16.45 -9.82
N LEU A 218 -11.92 -16.70 -9.64
CA LEU A 218 -11.05 -17.03 -10.76
C LEU A 218 -10.67 -18.52 -10.73
N PRO A 219 -10.83 -19.24 -11.85
CA PRO A 219 -10.29 -20.58 -12.01
C PRO A 219 -8.79 -20.59 -11.69
N ASP A 220 -8.31 -21.65 -11.03
CA ASP A 220 -6.92 -21.80 -10.59
C ASP A 220 -5.86 -21.64 -11.71
N ASP A 221 -6.26 -21.77 -12.96
CA ASP A 221 -5.41 -21.69 -14.15
C ASP A 221 -4.89 -20.27 -14.46
N PHE A 222 -5.41 -19.21 -13.82
CA PHE A 222 -4.98 -17.83 -13.99
C PHE A 222 -4.11 -17.29 -12.85
N ARG A 223 -3.62 -18.14 -11.98
CA ARG A 223 -2.60 -17.72 -11.00
C ARG A 223 -1.28 -17.54 -11.72
N VAL A 224 -1.07 -16.34 -12.27
CA VAL A 224 0.26 -15.93 -12.70
C VAL A 224 1.21 -16.11 -11.52
N ALA A 225 2.19 -17.01 -11.67
CA ALA A 225 3.24 -17.19 -10.69
C ALA A 225 3.79 -15.81 -10.32
N LYS A 226 3.80 -15.47 -9.03
CA LYS A 226 4.46 -14.25 -8.57
C LYS A 226 5.85 -14.27 -9.16
N PRO A 227 6.28 -13.22 -9.89
CA PRO A 227 7.62 -13.22 -10.42
C PRO A 227 8.58 -13.41 -9.25
N THR A 228 9.36 -14.47 -9.30
CA THR A 228 10.53 -14.67 -8.45
C THR A 228 11.57 -13.67 -8.92
N GLY A 229 11.31 -12.39 -8.69
CA GLY A 229 12.29 -11.35 -8.85
C GLY A 229 13.47 -11.71 -7.95
N ALA A 230 14.67 -11.63 -8.49
CA ALA A 230 15.90 -11.94 -7.78
C ALA A 230 15.89 -11.20 -6.43
N ARG A 231 15.56 -11.95 -5.37
CA ARG A 231 15.61 -11.45 -4.00
C ARG A 231 17.07 -11.12 -3.74
N ARG A 232 17.39 -9.85 -3.65
CA ARG A 232 18.61 -9.46 -2.95
C ARG A 232 18.44 -9.93 -1.50
N SER A 233 19.07 -11.03 -1.14
CA SER A 233 19.08 -11.63 0.20
C SER A 233 19.95 -10.83 1.18
N GLY A 234 20.05 -9.51 0.99
CA GLY A 234 20.78 -8.61 1.88
C GLY A 234 19.92 -8.32 3.11
N GLU A 235 20.47 -8.58 4.29
CA GLU A 235 19.93 -8.01 5.51
C GLU A 235 20.19 -6.51 5.48
N VAL A 236 19.12 -5.72 5.60
CA VAL A 236 19.22 -4.28 5.75
C VAL A 236 19.37 -3.99 7.24
N GLU A 237 20.40 -3.22 7.61
CA GLU A 237 20.73 -2.92 9.00
C GLU A 237 19.56 -2.31 9.77
N MET A 238 18.82 -1.41 9.14
CA MET A 238 17.61 -0.80 9.72
C MET A 238 16.58 -1.87 10.09
N ARG A 239 16.28 -2.82 9.19
CA ARG A 239 15.29 -3.88 9.44
C ARG A 239 15.72 -4.77 10.62
N ARG A 240 17.00 -5.13 10.68
CA ARG A 240 17.58 -5.90 11.80
C ARG A 240 17.52 -5.12 13.11
N GLY A 241 17.85 -3.83 13.08
CA GLY A 241 17.78 -2.95 14.25
C GLY A 241 16.39 -2.87 14.86
N ILE A 242 15.36 -2.73 14.04
CA ILE A 242 13.94 -2.72 14.48
C ILE A 242 13.56 -4.08 15.07
N MET A 243 13.93 -5.18 14.43
CA MET A 243 13.69 -6.54 14.94
C MET A 243 14.28 -6.74 16.32
N LEU A 244 15.55 -6.36 16.53
CA LEU A 244 16.22 -6.44 17.82
C LEU A 244 15.57 -5.52 18.88
N SER A 245 15.08 -4.36 18.47
CA SER A 245 14.36 -3.45 19.35
C SER A 245 13.03 -4.03 19.82
N LEU A 246 12.27 -4.70 18.93
CA LEU A 246 11.07 -5.44 19.29
C LEU A 246 11.34 -6.54 20.33
N GLN A 247 12.46 -7.24 20.19
CA GLN A 247 12.87 -8.24 21.17
C GLN A 247 13.19 -7.63 22.54
N ARG A 248 13.95 -6.53 22.56
CA ARG A 248 14.32 -5.83 23.82
C ARG A 248 13.09 -5.35 24.60
N VAL A 249 12.06 -4.85 23.91
CA VAL A 249 10.79 -4.43 24.54
C VAL A 249 9.81 -5.58 24.76
N GLY A 250 10.24 -6.83 24.50
CA GLY A 250 9.43 -8.04 24.74
C GLY A 250 8.21 -8.19 23.83
N GLN A 251 8.17 -7.46 22.71
CA GLN A 251 7.04 -7.50 21.79
C GLN A 251 7.08 -8.76 20.93
N LYS A 252 6.04 -9.58 21.08
CA LYS A 252 5.84 -10.81 20.29
C LYS A 252 4.49 -10.76 19.58
N ARG A 253 4.38 -11.51 18.50
CA ARG A 253 3.07 -11.70 17.85
C ARG A 253 2.07 -12.31 18.84
N PRO A 254 0.86 -11.75 19.02
CA PRO A 254 -0.16 -12.32 19.90
C PRO A 254 -0.56 -13.74 19.50
N ARG A 255 -0.64 -14.68 20.45
CA ARG A 255 -0.93 -16.11 20.22
C ARG A 255 -2.19 -16.36 19.39
N ARG A 256 -3.27 -15.58 19.56
CA ARG A 256 -4.51 -15.68 18.78
C ARG A 256 -4.32 -15.50 17.26
N ASN A 257 -3.23 -14.86 16.84
CA ASN A 257 -2.91 -14.64 15.43
C ASN A 257 -1.97 -15.72 14.87
N ILE A 258 -1.30 -16.50 15.71
CA ILE A 258 -0.46 -17.63 15.30
C ILE A 258 -1.35 -18.78 14.80
N GLU A 259 -2.42 -19.11 15.53
CA GLU A 259 -3.35 -20.20 15.21
C GLU A 259 -4.09 -20.02 13.87
N ARG A 260 -4.30 -18.77 13.42
CA ARG A 260 -4.97 -18.47 12.14
C ARG A 260 -4.12 -18.73 10.90
N ASN A 261 -2.80 -18.81 11.06
CA ASN A 261 -1.85 -18.95 9.94
C ASN A 261 -1.17 -20.33 9.90
N THR A 262 -1.53 -21.26 10.77
CA THR A 262 -1.08 -22.63 10.70
C THR A 262 -1.91 -23.35 9.62
N PRO A 263 -1.32 -23.89 8.54
CA PRO A 263 -2.05 -24.66 7.54
C PRO A 263 -2.58 -25.93 8.23
N ARG A 264 -3.86 -26.22 8.07
CA ARG A 264 -4.43 -27.53 8.37
C ARG A 264 -3.98 -28.53 7.34
#